data_fcbc68627033845d89bb6bf6b8cf7b9a
#
_entry.id   fcbc68627033845d89bb6bf6b8cf7b9a
#
_cell.length_a   1.000
_cell.length_b   1.000
_cell.length_c   1.000
_cell.angle_alpha   90.00
_cell.angle_beta   90.00
_cell.angle_gamma   90.00
#
_symmetry.space_group_name_H-M   'P 1'
#
loop_
_entity.id
_entity.type
_entity.pdbx_description
1 polymer ?
#
loop_
_entity_poly.entity_id
_entity_poly.type
_entity_poly.pdbx_seq_one_letter_code
_entity_poly.pdbx_strand_id
1 'polypeptide(L)'
;IIKVAEGATHKVTHAEGLIAPADVIAVRKLLNDGATPLSMRSLVVGTQAEADLLSSELFVSAEKVGDTEGLKEASLGRKFGFDTYVDQNVGKKSLAFHKNALAFVTRPLALPQGNKESAIVNYDGFGLRVVKDYDINKKKDIISIDMVCGVALLNDDMIAVIDDTRA
;
A
#
# COMPACT_ATOMS: atom_id res chain seq x y z
N ILE A 1 3.17 -5.11 -4.46
CA ILE A 1 1.95 -4.30 -4.56
C ILE A 1 2.29 -2.97 -5.23
N ILE A 2 3.18 -2.14 -4.67
CA ILE A 2 3.51 -0.78 -5.13
C ILE A 2 3.88 -0.75 -6.62
N LYS A 3 4.82 -1.58 -7.07
CA LYS A 3 5.23 -1.64 -8.49
C LYS A 3 4.09 -2.00 -9.45
N VAL A 4 3.13 -2.80 -9.03
CA VAL A 4 1.95 -3.14 -9.83
C VAL A 4 0.99 -1.95 -9.89
N ALA A 5 0.79 -1.29 -8.76
CA ALA A 5 -0.03 -0.09 -8.65
C ALA A 5 0.52 1.09 -9.48
N GLU A 6 1.85 1.24 -9.54
CA GLU A 6 2.52 2.27 -10.36
C GLU A 6 2.27 2.12 -11.86
N GLY A 7 1.87 0.95 -12.32
CA GLY A 7 1.46 0.66 -13.69
C GLY A 7 0.07 1.18 -14.06
N ALA A 8 -0.68 1.76 -13.13
CA ALA A 8 -2.02 2.28 -13.37
C ALA A 8 -2.02 3.39 -14.44
N THR A 9 -3.07 3.42 -15.24
CA THR A 9 -3.22 4.38 -16.36
C THR A 9 -3.57 5.79 -15.84
N HIS A 10 -4.35 5.87 -14.76
CA HIS A 10 -4.77 7.14 -14.18
C HIS A 10 -3.66 7.75 -13.33
N LYS A 11 -3.05 8.83 -13.84
CA LYS A 11 -1.95 9.53 -13.17
C LYS A 11 -2.24 11.02 -13.05
N VAL A 12 -1.94 11.56 -11.88
CA VAL A 12 -1.86 13.00 -11.62
C VAL A 12 -0.39 13.31 -11.42
N THR A 13 0.20 14.09 -12.31
CA THR A 13 1.60 14.50 -12.21
C THR A 13 1.70 15.79 -11.42
N HIS A 14 2.47 15.78 -10.35
CA HIS A 14 2.83 16.96 -9.58
C HIS A 14 4.25 17.38 -9.95
N ALA A 15 4.39 18.53 -10.62
CA ALA A 15 5.67 18.95 -11.21
C ALA A 15 6.46 19.92 -10.33
N GLU A 16 5.79 20.77 -9.56
CA GLU A 16 6.44 21.84 -8.76
C GLU A 16 5.66 22.09 -7.46
N GLY A 17 6.41 22.44 -6.40
CA GLY A 17 5.84 22.82 -5.11
C GLY A 17 5.53 21.64 -4.18
N LEU A 18 4.68 21.88 -3.20
CA LEU A 18 4.24 20.90 -2.21
C LEU A 18 3.01 20.15 -2.73
N ILE A 19 2.96 18.85 -2.49
CA ILE A 19 1.74 18.06 -2.75
C ILE A 19 0.59 18.69 -1.96
N ALA A 20 -0.42 19.14 -2.67
CA ALA A 20 -1.51 19.90 -2.10
C ALA A 20 -2.78 19.05 -1.94
N PRO A 21 -3.72 19.45 -1.07
CA PRO A 21 -5.04 18.86 -1.02
C PRO A 21 -5.77 18.82 -2.37
N ALA A 22 -5.42 19.75 -3.27
CA ALA A 22 -5.95 19.80 -4.63
C ALA A 22 -5.61 18.56 -5.44
N ASP A 23 -4.41 17.97 -5.28
CA ASP A 23 -3.98 16.76 -5.96
C ASP A 23 -4.80 15.56 -5.48
N VAL A 24 -5.11 15.50 -4.17
CA VAL A 24 -5.99 14.47 -3.60
C VAL A 24 -7.41 14.59 -4.15
N ILE A 25 -7.90 15.82 -4.31
CA ILE A 25 -9.22 16.08 -4.91
C ILE A 25 -9.21 15.70 -6.40
N ALA A 26 -8.14 15.97 -7.14
CA ALA A 26 -8.01 15.59 -8.54
C ALA A 26 -8.04 14.05 -8.71
N VAL A 27 -7.31 13.31 -7.87
CA VAL A 27 -7.34 11.86 -7.87
C VAL A 27 -8.73 11.34 -7.49
N ARG A 28 -9.39 11.96 -6.51
CA ARG A 28 -10.77 11.62 -6.17
C ARG A 28 -11.72 11.78 -7.35
N LYS A 29 -11.54 12.86 -8.14
CA LYS A 29 -12.32 13.09 -9.36
C LYS A 29 -12.10 11.96 -10.36
N LEU A 30 -10.85 11.56 -10.63
CA LEU A 30 -10.53 10.46 -11.54
C LEU A 30 -11.23 9.16 -11.13
N LEU A 31 -11.18 8.80 -9.85
CA LEU A 31 -11.87 7.62 -9.34
C LEU A 31 -13.40 7.72 -9.45
N ASN A 32 -13.97 8.92 -9.34
CA ASN A 32 -15.41 9.14 -9.54
C ASN A 32 -15.80 9.03 -11.01
N ASP A 33 -14.97 9.56 -11.91
CA ASP A 33 -15.17 9.46 -13.36
C ASP A 33 -15.11 7.99 -13.81
N GLY A 34 -14.31 7.14 -13.16
CA GLY A 34 -14.26 5.68 -13.31
C GLY A 34 -15.38 4.92 -12.57
N ALA A 35 -16.42 5.63 -12.09
CA ALA A 35 -17.55 5.04 -11.34
C ALA A 35 -17.13 4.15 -10.16
N THR A 36 -15.99 4.40 -9.54
CA THR A 36 -15.52 3.67 -8.36
C THR A 36 -16.42 3.93 -7.16
N PRO A 37 -16.80 2.92 -6.35
CA PRO A 37 -17.58 3.11 -5.13
C PRO A 37 -16.92 4.10 -4.16
N LEU A 38 -17.71 4.90 -3.45
CA LEU A 38 -17.21 5.93 -2.53
C LEU A 38 -16.70 5.37 -1.18
N SER A 39 -17.07 4.14 -0.87
CA SER A 39 -16.63 3.42 0.34
C SER A 39 -15.30 2.70 0.10
N MET A 40 -14.59 2.36 1.18
CA MET A 40 -13.37 1.52 1.14
C MET A 40 -12.29 2.05 0.18
N ARG A 41 -12.15 3.36 0.09
CA ARG A 41 -11.07 4.02 -0.64
C ARG A 41 -9.92 4.30 0.31
N SER A 42 -8.71 3.94 -0.09
CA SER A 42 -7.47 4.18 0.66
C SER A 42 -6.55 5.09 -0.13
N LEU A 43 -5.85 5.95 0.58
CA LEU A 43 -4.77 6.79 0.06
C LEU A 43 -3.48 6.40 0.79
N VAL A 44 -2.51 5.88 0.07
CA VAL A 44 -1.18 5.56 0.62
C VAL A 44 -0.21 6.62 0.13
N VAL A 45 0.40 7.33 1.07
CA VAL A 45 1.32 8.43 0.78
C VAL A 45 2.75 8.07 1.18
N GLY A 46 3.72 8.56 0.42
CA GLY A 46 5.13 8.50 0.77
C GLY A 46 5.49 9.55 1.82
N THR A 47 6.68 9.46 2.39
CA THR A 47 7.16 10.35 3.46
C THR A 47 7.20 11.83 3.07
N GLN A 48 7.53 12.14 1.82
CA GLN A 48 7.55 13.52 1.34
C GLN A 48 6.13 14.08 1.22
N ALA A 49 5.22 13.29 0.64
CA ALA A 49 3.82 13.67 0.52
C ALA A 49 3.14 13.82 1.89
N GLU A 50 3.52 13.01 2.86
CA GLU A 50 3.07 13.15 4.25
C GLU A 50 3.47 14.51 4.82
N ALA A 51 4.76 14.89 4.71
CA ALA A 51 5.27 16.17 5.22
C ALA A 51 4.56 17.35 4.55
N ASP A 52 4.34 17.29 3.24
CA ASP A 52 3.65 18.31 2.48
C ASP A 52 2.18 18.47 2.93
N LEU A 53 1.47 17.36 3.09
CA LEU A 53 0.07 17.38 3.54
C LEU A 53 -0.06 17.85 4.98
N LEU A 54 0.88 17.48 5.87
CA LEU A 54 0.91 17.97 7.25
C LEU A 54 1.24 19.46 7.34
N SER A 55 1.94 20.03 6.36
CA SER A 55 2.18 21.49 6.30
C SER A 55 0.97 22.28 5.80
N SER A 56 -0.02 21.61 5.23
CA SER A 56 -1.22 22.24 4.67
C SER A 56 -2.28 22.49 5.76
N GLU A 57 -2.72 23.74 5.91
CA GLU A 57 -3.79 24.11 6.86
C GLU A 57 -5.08 23.31 6.65
N LEU A 58 -5.43 22.96 5.40
CA LEU A 58 -6.65 22.21 5.10
C LEU A 58 -6.61 20.77 5.63
N PHE A 59 -5.41 20.20 5.78
CA PHE A 59 -5.25 18.87 6.35
C PHE A 59 -5.13 18.86 7.88
N VAL A 60 -4.50 19.89 8.45
CA VAL A 60 -4.12 19.92 9.87
C VAL A 60 -5.10 20.74 10.73
N SER A 61 -5.96 21.59 10.16
CA SER A 61 -6.88 22.43 10.95
C SER A 61 -7.87 21.61 11.78
N ALA A 62 -7.39 21.12 12.91
CA ALA A 62 -8.17 20.39 13.91
C ALA A 62 -9.35 21.22 14.43
N GLU A 63 -9.20 22.56 14.53
CA GLU A 63 -10.26 23.48 14.92
C GLU A 63 -11.48 23.43 13.99
N LYS A 64 -11.27 23.12 12.72
CA LYS A 64 -12.34 23.03 11.72
C LYS A 64 -12.93 21.63 11.58
N VAL A 65 -12.22 20.58 12.01
CA VAL A 65 -12.61 19.17 11.84
C VAL A 65 -12.97 18.53 13.19
N GLY A 66 -12.61 19.14 14.33
CA GLY A 66 -12.92 18.62 15.67
C GLY A 66 -12.08 17.44 16.10
N ASP A 67 -11.02 17.11 15.36
CA ASP A 67 -10.13 15.98 15.64
C ASP A 67 -8.75 16.47 16.12
N THR A 68 -8.40 16.11 17.34
CA THR A 68 -7.12 16.48 17.98
C THR A 68 -6.03 15.41 17.79
N GLU A 69 -6.35 14.24 17.27
CA GLU A 69 -5.39 13.15 17.10
C GLU A 69 -4.36 13.45 15.98
N GLY A 70 -4.76 14.17 14.95
CA GLY A 70 -3.87 14.59 13.87
C GLY A 70 -2.69 15.45 14.35
N LEU A 71 -2.88 16.29 15.38
CA LEU A 71 -1.82 17.11 15.95
C LEU A 71 -0.91 16.35 16.91
N LYS A 72 -1.42 15.30 17.59
CA LYS A 72 -0.67 14.55 18.58
C LYS A 72 0.16 13.44 17.97
N GLU A 73 -0.36 12.76 16.95
CA GLU A 73 0.22 11.54 16.39
C GLU A 73 0.63 11.68 14.91
N ALA A 74 0.59 12.90 14.34
CA ALA A 74 0.79 13.15 12.91
C ALA A 74 -0.11 12.27 12.00
N SER A 75 -1.26 11.83 12.54
CA SER A 75 -2.20 11.00 11.82
C SER A 75 -2.97 11.82 10.79
N LEU A 76 -2.88 11.44 9.52
CA LEU A 76 -3.64 12.05 8.44
C LEU A 76 -5.14 11.67 8.51
N GLY A 77 -5.47 10.54 9.14
CA GLY A 77 -6.84 10.09 9.36
C GLY A 77 -7.65 9.91 8.06
N ARG A 78 -8.98 10.02 8.19
CA ARG A 78 -9.89 9.95 7.04
C ARG A 78 -10.25 11.34 6.55
N LYS A 79 -9.72 11.71 5.38
CA LYS A 79 -9.98 13.02 4.76
C LYS A 79 -10.32 12.86 3.28
N PHE A 80 -11.15 13.76 2.77
CA PHE A 80 -11.63 13.75 1.37
C PHE A 80 -12.23 12.40 0.92
N GLY A 81 -12.70 11.58 1.87
CA GLY A 81 -13.32 10.27 1.59
C GLY A 81 -12.31 9.12 1.42
N PHE A 82 -11.03 9.35 1.72
CA PHE A 82 -9.99 8.34 1.77
C PHE A 82 -9.57 8.05 3.21
N ASP A 83 -9.29 6.79 3.50
CA ASP A 83 -8.54 6.37 4.67
C ASP A 83 -7.06 6.49 4.33
N THR A 84 -6.33 7.41 4.99
CA THR A 84 -4.95 7.75 4.60
C THR A 84 -3.95 6.97 5.44
N TYR A 85 -2.99 6.35 4.75
CA TYR A 85 -1.90 5.58 5.35
C TYR A 85 -0.56 6.09 4.84
N VAL A 86 0.47 6.01 5.67
CA VAL A 86 1.84 6.37 5.32
C VAL A 86 2.66 5.11 5.12
N ASP A 87 3.39 5.02 4.00
CA ASP A 87 4.31 3.92 3.74
C ASP A 87 5.62 4.47 3.17
N GLN A 88 6.71 4.21 3.88
CA GLN A 88 8.06 4.65 3.52
C GLN A 88 8.59 4.01 2.24
N ASN A 89 8.01 2.88 1.81
CA ASN A 89 8.43 2.18 0.59
C ASN A 89 7.84 2.75 -0.70
N VAL A 90 6.83 3.61 -0.60
CA VAL A 90 6.18 4.23 -1.76
C VAL A 90 7.07 5.30 -2.42
N GLY A 91 8.02 5.86 -1.67
CA GLY A 91 8.95 6.86 -2.17
C GLY A 91 8.25 8.19 -2.50
N LYS A 92 8.50 8.70 -3.72
CA LYS A 92 7.95 9.98 -4.22
C LYS A 92 6.53 9.88 -4.78
N LYS A 93 5.91 8.71 -4.77
CA LYS A 93 4.56 8.51 -5.31
C LYS A 93 3.53 8.42 -4.20
N SER A 94 2.29 8.71 -4.52
CA SER A 94 1.15 8.43 -3.67
C SER A 94 0.11 7.65 -4.45
N LEU A 95 -0.53 6.68 -3.79
CA LEU A 95 -1.45 5.74 -4.41
C LEU A 95 -2.83 5.88 -3.81
N ALA A 96 -3.82 6.21 -4.62
CA ALA A 96 -5.22 6.22 -4.22
C ALA A 96 -5.96 5.08 -4.92
N PHE A 97 -6.58 4.20 -4.16
CA PHE A 97 -7.25 3.03 -4.72
C PHE A 97 -8.45 2.58 -3.89
N HIS A 98 -9.34 1.87 -4.55
CA HIS A 98 -10.42 1.14 -3.90
C HIS A 98 -9.97 -0.28 -3.57
N LYS A 99 -10.53 -0.88 -2.51
CA LYS A 99 -10.19 -2.25 -2.06
C LYS A 99 -10.17 -3.29 -3.20
N ASN A 100 -11.06 -3.18 -4.18
CA ASN A 100 -11.18 -4.13 -5.28
C ASN A 100 -10.28 -3.81 -6.49
N ALA A 101 -9.43 -2.77 -6.42
CA ALA A 101 -8.52 -2.44 -7.50
C ALA A 101 -7.39 -3.46 -7.66
N LEU A 102 -6.91 -3.99 -6.54
CA LEU A 102 -5.75 -4.88 -6.45
C LEU A 102 -6.15 -6.21 -5.82
N ALA A 103 -5.62 -7.30 -6.36
CA ALA A 103 -5.66 -8.60 -5.70
C ALA A 103 -4.28 -9.00 -5.21
N PHE A 104 -4.22 -9.48 -3.98
CA PHE A 104 -3.05 -10.12 -3.38
C PHE A 104 -3.41 -11.56 -3.05
N VAL A 105 -2.67 -12.51 -3.60
CA VAL A 105 -2.91 -13.94 -3.41
C VAL A 105 -1.65 -14.60 -2.91
N THR A 106 -1.80 -15.49 -1.94
CA THR A 106 -0.70 -16.31 -1.41
C THR A 106 -0.99 -17.78 -1.60
N ARG A 107 0.03 -18.56 -1.82
CA ARG A 107 -0.04 -20.02 -1.91
C ARG A 107 1.17 -20.66 -1.23
N PRO A 108 0.99 -21.64 -0.34
CA PRO A 108 2.10 -22.42 0.17
C PRO A 108 2.67 -23.31 -0.95
N LEU A 109 3.97 -23.48 -0.95
CA LEU A 109 4.65 -24.44 -1.84
C LEU A 109 4.38 -25.87 -1.37
N ALA A 110 4.46 -26.83 -2.31
CA ALA A 110 4.39 -28.25 -1.97
C ALA A 110 5.53 -28.65 -1.03
N LEU A 111 5.26 -29.60 -0.14
CA LEU A 111 6.28 -30.14 0.76
C LEU A 111 7.32 -30.95 -0.05
N PRO A 112 8.61 -30.84 0.27
CA PRO A 112 9.65 -31.62 -0.39
C PRO A 112 9.48 -33.11 -0.08
N GLN A 113 9.64 -33.94 -1.11
CA GLN A 113 9.62 -35.37 -0.94
C GLN A 113 10.92 -35.83 -0.27
N GLY A 114 10.80 -36.63 0.77
CA GLY A 114 11.95 -37.20 1.48
C GLY A 114 12.40 -36.42 2.72
N ASN A 115 11.90 -35.20 2.95
CA ASN A 115 12.14 -34.48 4.19
C ASN A 115 10.98 -34.72 5.18
N LYS A 116 11.30 -35.31 6.34
CA LYS A 116 10.31 -35.64 7.38
C LYS A 116 9.93 -34.46 8.26
N GLU A 117 10.78 -33.42 8.32
CA GLU A 117 10.59 -32.26 9.16
C GLU A 117 10.13 -31.05 8.30
N SER A 118 8.97 -31.20 7.68
CA SER A 118 8.38 -30.13 6.88
C SER A 118 6.89 -30.00 7.18
N ALA A 119 6.40 -28.76 7.24
CA ALA A 119 5.01 -28.45 7.54
C ALA A 119 4.52 -27.24 6.73
N ILE A 120 3.21 -27.21 6.47
CA ILE A 120 2.52 -26.04 5.97
C ILE A 120 1.72 -25.45 7.13
N VAL A 121 1.96 -24.19 7.41
CA VAL A 121 1.25 -23.43 8.45
C VAL A 121 0.44 -22.34 7.77
N ASN A 122 -0.87 -22.32 8.02
CA ASN A 122 -1.76 -21.26 7.55
C ASN A 122 -2.12 -20.35 8.73
N TYR A 123 -1.85 -19.06 8.59
CA TYR A 123 -2.19 -18.05 9.58
C TYR A 123 -2.67 -16.79 8.87
N ASP A 124 -3.83 -16.29 9.26
CA ASP A 124 -4.45 -15.05 8.76
C ASP A 124 -4.44 -14.92 7.22
N GLY A 125 -4.75 -16.02 6.52
CA GLY A 125 -4.77 -16.06 5.06
C GLY A 125 -3.40 -16.25 4.39
N PHE A 126 -2.32 -16.32 5.17
CA PHE A 126 -0.97 -16.58 4.67
C PHE A 126 -0.61 -18.06 4.83
N GLY A 127 -0.26 -18.73 3.73
CA GLY A 127 0.26 -20.09 3.75
C GLY A 127 1.78 -20.10 3.70
N LEU A 128 2.43 -20.51 4.78
CA LEU A 128 3.88 -20.61 4.91
C LEU A 128 4.28 -22.09 4.85
N ARG A 129 5.31 -22.41 4.06
CA ARG A 129 6.00 -23.68 4.13
C ARG A 129 7.22 -23.54 5.01
N VAL A 130 7.32 -24.39 6.02
CA VAL A 130 8.49 -24.49 6.91
C VAL A 130 9.15 -25.83 6.65
N VAL A 131 10.44 -25.80 6.36
CA VAL A 131 11.27 -26.99 6.11
C VAL A 131 12.50 -26.89 7.01
N LYS A 132 12.74 -27.92 7.81
CA LYS A 132 13.96 -28.06 8.59
C LYS A 132 14.81 -29.17 8.01
N ASP A 133 16.09 -28.92 7.75
CA ASP A 133 17.01 -29.88 7.20
C ASP A 133 18.42 -29.69 7.79
N TYR A 134 19.22 -30.74 7.75
CA TYR A 134 20.62 -30.71 8.20
C TYR A 134 21.58 -30.62 7.01
N ASP A 135 22.34 -29.53 6.92
CA ASP A 135 23.36 -29.34 5.88
C ASP A 135 24.67 -30.01 6.32
N ILE A 136 25.00 -31.14 5.70
CA ILE A 136 26.21 -31.93 5.97
C ILE A 136 27.49 -31.11 5.66
N ASN A 137 27.47 -30.27 4.63
CA ASN A 137 28.64 -29.50 4.23
C ASN A 137 28.96 -28.38 5.23
N LYS A 138 27.92 -27.75 5.75
CA LYS A 138 28.05 -26.68 6.73
C LYS A 138 27.97 -27.15 8.18
N LYS A 139 27.65 -28.44 8.39
CA LYS A 139 27.47 -29.08 9.69
C LYS A 139 26.55 -28.30 10.64
N LYS A 140 25.38 -27.86 10.12
CA LYS A 140 24.39 -27.12 10.86
C LYS A 140 22.96 -27.38 10.39
N ASP A 141 22.00 -27.19 11.29
CA ASP A 141 20.60 -27.21 10.98
C ASP A 141 20.22 -25.94 10.22
N ILE A 142 19.43 -26.10 9.16
CA ILE A 142 18.87 -25.02 8.36
C ILE A 142 17.35 -25.08 8.47
N ILE A 143 16.73 -23.94 8.79
CA ILE A 143 15.29 -23.76 8.73
C ILE A 143 15.00 -22.82 7.57
N SER A 144 14.25 -23.31 6.58
CA SER A 144 13.75 -22.52 5.46
C SER A 144 12.27 -22.22 5.68
N ILE A 145 11.92 -20.94 5.60
CA ILE A 145 10.53 -20.47 5.62
C ILE A 145 10.28 -19.75 4.32
N ASP A 146 9.35 -20.27 3.53
CA ASP A 146 9.05 -19.69 2.22
C ASP A 146 7.55 -19.64 1.93
N MET A 147 7.21 -18.73 1.02
CA MET A 147 5.86 -18.46 0.58
C MET A 147 5.91 -17.98 -0.88
N VAL A 148 4.92 -18.36 -1.66
CA VAL A 148 4.67 -17.77 -2.97
C VAL A 148 3.53 -16.77 -2.86
N CYS A 149 3.75 -15.57 -3.33
CA CYS A 149 2.72 -14.55 -3.42
C CYS A 149 2.66 -13.94 -4.81
N GLY A 150 1.49 -13.49 -5.19
CA GLY A 150 1.23 -12.77 -6.42
C GLY A 150 0.37 -11.56 -6.19
N VAL A 151 0.62 -10.51 -6.96
CA VAL A 151 -0.18 -9.28 -6.96
C VAL A 151 -0.62 -9.02 -8.39
N ALA A 152 -1.89 -8.68 -8.57
CA ALA A 152 -2.44 -8.29 -9.85
C ALA A 152 -3.32 -7.05 -9.71
N LEU A 153 -3.26 -6.19 -10.70
CA LEU A 153 -4.22 -5.10 -10.89
C LEU A 153 -5.47 -5.71 -11.53
N LEU A 154 -6.61 -5.62 -10.85
CA LEU A 154 -7.88 -6.17 -11.32
C LEU A 154 -8.67 -5.16 -12.13
N ASN A 155 -8.69 -3.92 -11.67
CA ASN A 155 -9.42 -2.85 -12.33
C ASN A 155 -8.61 -1.56 -12.27
N ASP A 156 -8.23 -1.07 -13.43
CA ASP A 156 -7.41 0.13 -13.60
C ASP A 156 -8.19 1.43 -13.30
N ASP A 157 -9.52 1.43 -13.51
CA ASP A 157 -10.37 2.59 -13.20
C ASP A 157 -10.52 2.84 -11.69
N MET A 158 -10.18 1.86 -10.88
CA MET A 158 -10.29 1.92 -9.41
C MET A 158 -8.99 2.31 -8.71
N ILE A 159 -7.97 2.72 -9.45
CA ILE A 159 -6.68 3.15 -8.91
C ILE A 159 -6.18 4.39 -9.64
N ALA A 160 -5.57 5.29 -8.90
CA ALA A 160 -4.90 6.46 -9.46
C ALA A 160 -3.61 6.75 -8.68
N VAL A 161 -2.62 7.27 -9.38
CA VAL A 161 -1.29 7.56 -8.85
C VAL A 161 -1.04 9.06 -8.90
N ILE A 162 -0.56 9.64 -7.80
CA ILE A 162 0.07 10.96 -7.79
C ILE A 162 1.56 10.73 -7.94
N ASP A 163 2.12 11.19 -9.04
CA ASP A 163 3.55 11.07 -9.34
C ASP A 163 4.24 12.41 -9.06
N ASP A 164 5.08 12.43 -8.05
CA ASP A 164 5.86 13.60 -7.66
C ASP A 164 7.19 13.59 -8.44
N THR A 165 7.32 14.51 -9.38
CA THR A 165 8.50 14.61 -10.25
C THR A 165 9.57 15.57 -9.74
N ARG A 166 9.42 16.05 -8.50
CA ARG A 166 10.47 16.90 -7.87
C ARG A 166 11.81 16.15 -7.82
N ALA A 167 12.90 16.86 -8.10
CA ALA A 167 14.26 16.35 -8.09
C ALA A 167 14.75 15.95 -6.69
#